data_042a39a96a3e86a069e9cc82c2c8e257
#
_entry.id   042a39a96a3e86a069e9cc82c2c8e257
#
_cell.length_a   1.000
_cell.length_b   1.000
_cell.length_c   1.000
_cell.angle_alpha   90.00
_cell.angle_beta   90.00
_cell.angle_gamma   90.00
#
_symmetry.space_group_name_H-M   'P 1'
#
loop_
_entity.id
_entity.type
_entity.pdbx_description
1 polymer ?
#
loop_
_entity_poly.entity_id
_entity_poly.type
_entity_poly.pdbx_seq_one_letter_code
_entity_poly.pdbx_strand_id
1 'polypeptide(L)'
;MKREEIAEARDRLAHQLPNPAQIVRGSLLRRTIRHRRGCPKCQAGGGHLVWVLTVTYRGGKTRQFSLRPEQRAQVRQWVRNYQRLKRHLEAICELNHQLLWPAE
;
A
#
# COMPACT_ATOMS: atom_id res chain seq x y z
N MET A 1 13.63 6.06 28.04
CA MET A 1 12.41 6.86 27.90
C MET A 1 11.52 6.66 29.11
N LYS A 2 10.95 7.74 29.65
CA LYS A 2 9.97 7.64 30.72
C LYS A 2 8.65 7.15 30.17
N ARG A 3 7.85 6.50 31.05
CA ARG A 3 6.56 5.95 30.64
C ARG A 3 5.63 7.01 30.04
N GLU A 4 5.60 8.20 30.60
CA GLU A 4 4.80 9.30 30.07
C GLU A 4 5.23 9.70 28.66
N GLU A 5 6.54 9.71 28.40
CA GLU A 5 7.07 10.03 27.07
C GLU A 5 6.70 8.97 26.04
N ILE A 6 6.72 7.70 26.46
CA ILE A 6 6.32 6.58 25.58
C ILE A 6 4.84 6.67 25.24
N ALA A 7 4.00 6.92 26.25
CA ALA A 7 2.56 7.07 26.04
C ALA A 7 2.23 8.27 25.14
N GLU A 8 2.93 9.39 25.33
CA GLU A 8 2.75 10.57 24.49
C GLU A 8 3.16 10.30 23.04
N ALA A 9 4.28 9.61 22.83
CA ALA A 9 4.74 9.24 21.50
C ALA A 9 3.72 8.35 20.80
N ARG A 10 3.18 7.36 21.53
CA ARG A 10 2.12 6.48 21.02
C ARG A 10 0.90 7.28 20.61
N ASP A 11 0.46 8.18 21.47
CA ASP A 11 -0.75 8.97 21.23
C ASP A 11 -0.58 9.89 20.02
N ARG A 12 0.62 10.47 19.82
CA ARG A 12 0.91 11.26 18.64
C ARG A 12 0.79 10.43 17.38
N LEU A 13 1.36 9.22 17.37
CA LEU A 13 1.25 8.31 16.22
C LEU A 13 -0.21 7.95 15.94
N ALA A 14 -0.98 7.67 16.99
CA ALA A 14 -2.40 7.33 16.85
C ALA A 14 -3.20 8.45 16.20
N HIS A 15 -2.86 9.70 16.49
CA HIS A 15 -3.53 10.87 15.89
C HIS A 15 -3.06 11.18 14.47
N GLN A 16 -1.95 10.60 14.03
CA GLN A 16 -1.35 10.84 12.71
C GLN A 16 -1.60 9.70 11.72
N LEU A 17 -2.47 8.77 12.05
CA LEU A 17 -2.78 7.65 11.16
C LEU A 17 -3.44 8.14 9.88
N PRO A 18 -3.05 7.59 8.71
CA PRO A 18 -3.77 7.86 7.48
C PRO A 18 -5.24 7.46 7.58
N ASN A 19 -6.09 8.10 6.79
CA ASN A 19 -7.51 7.75 6.74
C ASN A 19 -7.66 6.30 6.26
N PRO A 20 -8.23 5.40 7.07
CA PRO A 20 -8.35 3.98 6.69
C PRO A 20 -9.33 3.73 5.55
N ALA A 21 -10.11 4.72 5.16
CA ALA A 21 -10.97 4.60 3.98
C ALA A 21 -10.21 4.86 2.67
N GLN A 22 -8.97 5.36 2.76
CA GLN A 22 -8.16 5.76 1.61
C GLN A 22 -6.87 4.95 1.55
N ILE A 23 -7.00 3.65 1.64
CA ILE A 23 -5.88 2.72 1.59
C ILE A 23 -6.20 1.60 0.61
N VAL A 24 -5.14 1.07 -0.01
CA VAL A 24 -5.24 -0.16 -0.80
C VAL A 24 -3.95 -0.94 -0.64
N ARG A 25 -4.11 -2.24 -0.47
CA ARG A 25 -2.98 -3.16 -0.35
C ARG A 25 -2.61 -3.68 -1.72
N GLY A 26 -1.31 -3.71 -2.02
CA GLY A 26 -0.82 -4.26 -3.28
C GLY A 26 0.41 -3.52 -3.79
N SER A 27 0.87 -3.96 -4.93
CA SER A 27 2.02 -3.36 -5.61
C SER A 27 1.60 -2.80 -6.96
N LEU A 28 2.03 -1.58 -7.24
CA LEU A 28 1.71 -0.90 -8.50
C LEU A 28 2.83 -1.18 -9.50
N LEU A 29 2.47 -1.81 -10.63
CA LEU A 29 3.42 -2.23 -11.64
C LEU A 29 2.99 -1.74 -13.01
N ARG A 30 3.97 -1.52 -13.90
CA ARG A 30 3.72 -1.26 -15.32
C ARG A 30 3.87 -2.57 -16.08
N ARG A 31 2.92 -2.84 -16.96
CA ARG A 31 2.97 -4.03 -17.80
C ARG A 31 2.63 -3.70 -19.25
N THR A 32 3.23 -4.43 -20.16
CA THR A 32 2.87 -4.36 -21.58
C THR A 32 1.82 -5.43 -21.84
N ILE A 33 0.65 -5.01 -22.31
CA ILE A 33 -0.42 -5.92 -22.71
C ILE A 33 -0.51 -5.90 -24.22
N ARG A 34 -0.55 -7.08 -24.83
CA ARG A 34 -0.71 -7.25 -26.27
C ARG A 34 -2.04 -7.90 -26.56
N HIS A 35 -2.86 -7.23 -27.37
CA HIS A 35 -4.13 -7.79 -27.81
C HIS A 35 -3.88 -8.66 -29.06
N ARG A 36 -4.51 -9.81 -29.11
CA ARG A 36 -4.29 -10.76 -30.19
C ARG A 36 -4.89 -10.32 -31.52
N ARG A 37 -5.98 -9.53 -31.51
CA ARG A 37 -6.69 -9.12 -32.72
C ARG A 37 -7.20 -7.69 -32.58
N GLY A 38 -7.28 -7.00 -33.73
CA GLY A 38 -7.98 -5.75 -33.85
C GLY A 38 -7.33 -4.54 -33.23
N CYS A 39 -6.10 -4.65 -32.75
CA CYS A 39 -5.36 -3.54 -32.17
C CYS A 39 -4.19 -3.15 -33.07
N PRO A 40 -4.25 -2.03 -33.79
CA PRO A 40 -3.15 -1.61 -34.67
C PRO A 40 -1.81 -1.48 -33.96
N LYS A 41 -1.82 -0.97 -32.73
CA LYS A 41 -0.60 -0.81 -31.94
C LYS A 41 0.04 -2.15 -31.59
N CYS A 42 -0.78 -3.16 -31.25
CA CYS A 42 -0.28 -4.50 -30.97
C CYS A 42 0.21 -5.19 -32.22
N GLN A 43 -0.48 -4.99 -33.35
CA GLN A 43 -0.06 -5.54 -34.65
C GLN A 43 1.28 -4.97 -35.11
N ALA A 44 1.56 -3.71 -34.73
CA ALA A 44 2.83 -3.08 -34.99
C ALA A 44 3.95 -3.53 -34.05
N GLY A 45 3.67 -4.45 -33.12
CA GLY A 45 4.64 -4.98 -32.17
C GLY A 45 4.85 -4.16 -30.89
N GLY A 46 4.14 -3.04 -30.76
CA GLY A 46 4.35 -2.11 -29.66
C GLY A 46 3.66 -2.49 -28.33
N GLY A 47 2.51 -3.17 -28.43
CA GLY A 47 1.68 -3.43 -27.25
C GLY A 47 1.16 -2.17 -26.56
N HIS A 48 0.44 -2.36 -25.45
CA HIS A 48 -0.07 -1.27 -24.63
C HIS A 48 0.59 -1.31 -23.27
N LEU A 49 1.11 -0.14 -22.82
CA LEU A 49 1.59 0.02 -21.46
C LEU A 49 0.40 0.34 -20.57
N VAL A 50 0.20 -0.50 -19.56
CA VAL A 50 -0.86 -0.28 -18.57
C VAL A 50 -0.29 -0.36 -17.17
N TRP A 51 -0.94 0.33 -16.24
CA TRP A 51 -0.64 0.20 -14.83
C TRP A 51 -1.54 -0.86 -14.23
N VAL A 52 -0.95 -1.73 -13.43
CA VAL A 52 -1.62 -2.88 -12.82
C VAL A 52 -1.37 -2.85 -11.32
N LEU A 53 -2.43 -3.03 -10.55
CA LEU A 53 -2.29 -3.27 -9.12
C LEU A 53 -2.28 -4.79 -8.91
N THR A 54 -1.17 -5.30 -8.38
CA THR A 54 -1.02 -6.72 -8.07
C THR A 54 -1.23 -6.93 -6.59
N VAL A 55 -2.15 -7.82 -6.24
CA VAL A 55 -2.51 -8.11 -4.86
C VAL A 55 -2.37 -9.60 -4.61
N THR A 56 -1.60 -9.97 -3.59
CA THR A 56 -1.49 -11.35 -3.15
C THR A 56 -2.40 -11.56 -1.95
N TYR A 57 -3.28 -12.54 -2.07
CA TYR A 57 -4.23 -12.89 -1.04
C TYR A 57 -3.71 -14.03 -0.18
N ARG A 58 -4.38 -14.25 0.94
CA ARG A 58 -4.08 -15.34 1.84
C ARG A 58 -4.14 -16.66 1.07
N GLY A 59 -3.11 -17.53 1.26
CA GLY A 59 -3.00 -18.78 0.52
C GLY A 59 -2.20 -18.66 -0.77
N GLY A 60 -1.61 -17.50 -1.04
CA GLY A 60 -0.71 -17.30 -2.17
C GLY A 60 -1.37 -16.95 -3.49
N LYS A 61 -2.69 -16.77 -3.51
CA LYS A 61 -3.38 -16.36 -4.73
C LYS A 61 -3.09 -14.91 -5.05
N THR A 62 -2.76 -14.63 -6.30
CA THR A 62 -2.47 -13.28 -6.78
C THR A 62 -3.53 -12.85 -7.77
N ARG A 63 -4.00 -11.61 -7.61
CA ARG A 63 -4.91 -10.96 -8.57
C ARG A 63 -4.26 -9.72 -9.14
N GLN A 64 -4.59 -9.41 -10.37
CA GLN A 64 -4.13 -8.21 -11.05
C GLN A 64 -5.34 -7.38 -11.47
N PHE A 65 -5.29 -6.09 -11.15
CA PHE A 65 -6.33 -5.14 -11.53
C PHE A 65 -5.73 -4.13 -12.49
N SER A 66 -6.17 -4.14 -13.74
CA SER A 66 -5.75 -3.14 -14.72
C SER A 66 -6.37 -1.80 -14.35
N LEU A 67 -5.56 -0.76 -14.30
CA LEU A 67 -5.99 0.57 -13.91
C LEU A 67 -6.19 1.46 -15.12
N ARG A 68 -7.25 2.25 -15.10
CA ARG A 68 -7.41 3.34 -16.07
C ARG A 68 -6.38 4.43 -15.74
N PRO A 69 -5.91 5.18 -16.74
CA PRO A 69 -4.92 6.23 -16.49
C PRO A 69 -5.31 7.21 -15.37
N GLU A 70 -6.59 7.56 -15.28
CA GLU A 70 -7.09 8.49 -14.26
C GLU A 70 -7.11 7.91 -12.84
N GLN A 71 -7.00 6.59 -12.70
CA GLN A 71 -6.98 5.92 -11.40
C GLN A 71 -5.56 5.80 -10.82
N ARG A 72 -4.56 5.94 -11.66
CA ARG A 72 -3.17 5.68 -11.28
C ARG A 72 -2.69 6.52 -10.08
N ALA A 73 -2.93 7.82 -10.12
CA ALA A 73 -2.47 8.71 -9.06
C ALA A 73 -3.15 8.39 -7.72
N GLN A 74 -4.45 8.14 -7.75
CA GLN A 74 -5.23 7.79 -6.56
C GLN A 74 -4.76 6.46 -5.98
N VAL A 75 -4.59 5.44 -6.80
CA VAL A 75 -4.16 4.11 -6.33
C VAL A 75 -2.75 4.19 -5.77
N ARG A 76 -1.85 4.94 -6.41
CA ARG A 76 -0.50 5.15 -5.89
C ARG A 76 -0.53 5.77 -4.50
N GLN A 77 -1.36 6.79 -4.31
CA GLN A 77 -1.50 7.44 -3.01
C GLN A 77 -2.05 6.46 -1.96
N TRP A 78 -3.07 5.69 -2.33
CA TRP A 78 -3.67 4.73 -1.42
C TRP A 78 -2.71 3.59 -1.02
N VAL A 79 -1.85 3.15 -1.95
CA VAL A 79 -0.80 2.16 -1.64
C VAL A 79 0.18 2.76 -0.62
N ARG A 80 0.60 4.00 -0.82
CA ARG A 80 1.49 4.69 0.11
C ARG A 80 0.84 4.88 1.48
N ASN A 81 -0.44 5.24 1.50
CA ASN A 81 -1.20 5.39 2.74
C ASN A 81 -1.24 4.07 3.51
N TYR A 82 -1.46 2.96 2.82
CA TYR A 82 -1.48 1.63 3.45
C TYR A 82 -0.13 1.29 4.07
N GLN A 83 0.95 1.51 3.33
CA GLN A 83 2.30 1.24 3.83
C GLN A 83 2.62 2.12 5.06
N ARG A 84 2.23 3.38 5.01
CA ARG A 84 2.41 4.30 6.13
C ARG A 84 1.59 3.88 7.35
N LEU A 85 0.35 3.47 7.12
CA LEU A 85 -0.52 2.97 8.18
C LEU A 85 0.11 1.75 8.87
N LYS A 86 0.62 0.80 8.10
CA LYS A 86 1.31 -0.38 8.65
C LYS A 86 2.49 0.01 9.53
N ARG A 87 3.33 0.93 9.05
CA ARG A 87 4.48 1.38 9.84
C ARG A 87 4.06 2.04 11.13
N HIS A 88 3.01 2.87 11.09
CA HIS A 88 2.50 3.52 12.30
C HIS A 88 1.93 2.51 13.30
N LEU A 89 1.19 1.52 12.81
CA LEU A 89 0.63 0.48 13.68
C LEU A 89 1.74 -0.32 14.36
N GLU A 90 2.79 -0.68 13.62
CA GLU A 90 3.94 -1.38 14.19
C GLU A 90 4.65 -0.54 15.24
N ALA A 91 4.84 0.76 14.95
CA ALA A 91 5.47 1.67 15.90
C ALA A 91 4.64 1.81 17.18
N ILE A 92 3.31 1.88 17.05
CA ILE A 92 2.41 1.92 18.21
C ILE A 92 2.55 0.63 19.02
N CYS A 93 2.58 -0.52 18.36
CA CYS A 93 2.75 -1.80 19.04
C CYS A 93 4.07 -1.85 19.81
N GLU A 94 5.16 -1.38 19.21
CA GLU A 94 6.46 -1.34 19.87
C GLU A 94 6.44 -0.46 21.14
N LEU A 95 5.80 0.69 21.04
CA LEU A 95 5.68 1.58 22.21
C LEU A 95 4.82 0.94 23.29
N ASN A 96 3.74 0.27 22.91
CA ASN A 96 2.89 -0.45 23.87
C ASN A 96 3.62 -1.63 24.50
N HIS A 97 4.48 -2.33 23.75
CA HIS A 97 5.34 -3.37 24.32
C HIS A 97 6.22 -2.80 25.42
N GLN A 98 6.80 -1.62 25.20
CA GLN A 98 7.64 -0.97 26.21
C GLN A 98 6.85 -0.57 27.46
N LEU A 99 5.57 -0.24 27.30
CA LEU A 99 4.71 0.09 28.43
C LEU A 99 4.31 -1.16 29.23
N LEU A 100 4.17 -2.30 28.57
CA LEU A 100 3.83 -3.58 29.21
C LEU A 100 5.06 -4.21 29.88
N TRP A 101 6.21 -4.14 29.22
CA TRP A 101 7.46 -4.69 29.74
C TRP A 101 8.54 -3.62 29.65
N PRO A 102 8.51 -2.64 30.57
CA PRO A 102 9.48 -1.57 30.52
C PRO A 102 10.89 -2.14 30.72
N ALA A 103 11.84 -1.64 29.94
CA ALA A 103 13.25 -2.03 30.08
C ALA A 103 13.76 -1.61 31.46
N GLU A 104 14.43 -2.52 32.12
CA GLU A 104 15.03 -2.26 33.42
C GLU A 104 16.32 -1.45 33.33
#